data_41d4c41f01486057ebb37e47a8a3a10e
#
_entry.id   41d4c41f01486057ebb37e47a8a3a10e
#
_cell.length_a   1.000
_cell.length_b   1.000
_cell.length_c   1.000
_cell.angle_alpha   90.00
_cell.angle_beta   90.00
_cell.angle_gamma   90.00
#
_symmetry.space_group_name_H-M   'P 1'
#
loop_
_entity.id
_entity.type
_entity.pdbx_description
1 polymer ?
#
loop_
_entity_poly.entity_id
_entity_poly.type
_entity_poly.pdbx_seq_one_letter_code
_entity_poly.pdbx_strand_id
1 'polypeptide(L)'
;MKIAIIGSGNLGLSIAKGLVYNNTYTSLYLTKRDLSSIENWKEYNNVKITSDNKEAVKNSDIIIFTVQPSQFDSILDDIKEVLNDKHV
;
A
#
# COMPACT_ATOMS: atom_id res chain seq x y z
N MET A 1 8.10 -11.30 -2.45
CA MET A 1 7.06 -10.85 -1.52
C MET A 1 6.35 -9.63 -2.08
N LYS A 2 5.04 -9.68 -2.11
CA LYS A 2 4.21 -8.58 -2.63
C LYS A 2 3.63 -7.81 -1.47
N ILE A 3 3.90 -6.51 -1.41
CA ILE A 3 3.56 -5.67 -0.26
C ILE A 3 2.64 -4.53 -0.71
N ALA A 4 1.64 -4.23 0.10
CA ALA A 4 0.78 -3.06 -0.09
C ALA A 4 0.85 -2.18 1.14
N ILE A 5 1.06 -0.89 0.93
CA ILE A 5 1.01 0.11 1.99
C ILE A 5 -0.26 0.92 1.77
N ILE A 6 -1.20 0.77 2.68
CA ILE A 6 -2.50 1.44 2.60
C ILE A 6 -2.42 2.78 3.33
N GLY A 7 -2.72 3.86 2.60
CA GLY A 7 -2.66 5.20 3.17
C GLY A 7 -1.25 5.77 3.19
N SER A 8 -0.66 6.01 2.03
CA SER A 8 0.75 6.41 1.92
C SER A 8 0.96 7.89 2.25
N GLY A 9 0.75 8.25 3.52
CA GLY A 9 1.17 9.53 4.08
C GLY A 9 2.64 9.48 4.49
N ASN A 10 3.05 10.37 5.38
CA ASN A 10 4.47 10.48 5.76
C ASN A 10 5.05 9.18 6.31
N LEU A 11 4.31 8.49 7.19
CA LEU A 11 4.78 7.24 7.76
C LEU A 11 4.87 6.16 6.69
N GLY A 12 3.84 6.04 5.86
CA GLY A 12 3.82 5.04 4.80
C GLY A 12 4.95 5.22 3.80
N LEU A 13 5.24 6.47 3.44
CA LEU A 13 6.33 6.76 2.51
C LEU A 13 7.69 6.52 3.14
N SER A 14 7.84 6.72 4.45
CA SER A 14 9.08 6.38 5.15
C SER A 14 9.34 4.89 5.10
N ILE A 15 8.31 4.09 5.31
CA ILE A 15 8.41 2.63 5.20
C ILE A 15 8.76 2.23 3.76
N ALA A 16 8.10 2.85 2.79
CA ALA A 16 8.34 2.58 1.38
C ALA A 16 9.78 2.88 0.98
N LYS A 17 10.34 3.98 1.48
CA LYS A 17 11.75 4.31 1.21
C LYS A 17 12.69 3.23 1.69
N GLY A 18 12.44 2.70 2.89
CA GLY A 18 13.24 1.61 3.43
C GLY A 18 13.17 0.36 2.56
N LEU A 19 11.96 0.01 2.12
CA LEU A 19 11.77 -1.15 1.26
C LEU A 19 12.43 -0.99 -0.10
N VAL A 20 12.30 0.17 -0.71
CA VAL A 20 12.93 0.45 -2.01
C VAL A 20 14.45 0.42 -1.88
N TYR A 21 14.98 1.03 -0.84
CA TYR A 21 16.42 1.06 -0.60
C TYR A 21 17.01 -0.34 -0.48
N ASN A 22 16.32 -1.23 0.25
CA ASN A 22 16.80 -2.58 0.48
C ASN A 22 16.41 -3.56 -0.62
N ASN A 23 15.51 -3.16 -1.51
CA ASN A 23 15.03 -3.98 -2.63
C ASN A 23 14.53 -5.36 -2.16
N THR A 24 13.72 -5.36 -1.10
CA THR A 24 13.28 -6.59 -0.43
C THR A 24 11.90 -7.08 -0.86
N TYR A 25 11.33 -6.48 -1.89
CA TYR A 25 9.97 -6.82 -2.35
C TYR A 25 9.98 -7.25 -3.82
N THR A 26 8.96 -8.05 -4.19
CA THR A 26 8.70 -8.39 -5.60
C THR A 26 7.86 -7.31 -6.26
N SER A 27 6.85 -6.82 -5.55
CA SER A 27 6.05 -5.68 -5.99
C SER A 27 5.60 -4.89 -4.77
N LEU A 28 5.43 -3.58 -4.94
CA LEU A 28 5.03 -2.67 -3.87
C LEU A 28 3.90 -1.79 -4.38
N TYR A 29 2.74 -1.88 -3.73
CA TYR A 29 1.62 -1.00 -4.00
C TYR A 29 1.59 0.11 -2.94
N LEU A 30 1.42 1.34 -3.40
CA LEU A 30 1.20 2.48 -2.53
C LEU A 30 -0.19 3.03 -2.83
N THR A 31 -1.02 3.16 -1.81
CA THR A 31 -2.35 3.72 -2.01
C THR A 31 -2.47 5.07 -1.33
N LYS A 32 -3.15 5.97 -2.00
CA LYS A 32 -3.47 7.29 -1.47
C LYS A 32 -4.64 7.85 -2.25
N ARG A 33 -5.48 8.63 -1.56
CA ARG A 33 -6.64 9.23 -2.22
C ARG A 33 -6.21 10.19 -3.33
N ASP A 34 -5.19 11.00 -3.09
CA ASP A 34 -4.65 11.92 -4.07
C ASP A 34 -3.32 11.39 -4.60
N LEU A 35 -3.35 10.79 -5.78
CA LEU A 35 -2.16 10.17 -6.37
C LEU A 35 -1.10 11.18 -6.80
N SER A 36 -1.48 12.44 -7.02
CA SER A 36 -0.52 13.45 -7.47
C SER A 36 0.62 13.64 -6.48
N SER A 37 0.37 13.41 -5.18
CA SER A 37 1.38 13.58 -4.14
C SER A 37 2.37 12.43 -4.07
N ILE A 38 2.09 11.29 -4.71
CA ILE A 38 2.97 10.12 -4.71
C ILE A 38 3.32 9.66 -6.13
N GLU A 39 3.02 10.48 -7.13
CA GLU A 39 3.17 10.07 -8.52
C GLU A 39 4.62 9.74 -8.88
N ASN A 40 5.57 10.41 -8.29
CA ASN A 40 6.99 10.15 -8.55
C ASN A 40 7.45 8.76 -8.10
N TRP A 41 6.69 8.09 -7.23
CA TRP A 41 7.05 6.76 -6.74
C TRP A 41 6.95 5.69 -7.81
N LYS A 42 6.14 5.89 -8.84
CA LYS A 42 6.02 4.91 -9.91
C LYS A 42 7.29 4.79 -10.77
N GLU A 43 8.25 5.70 -10.59
CA GLU A 43 9.55 5.62 -11.25
C GLU A 43 10.42 4.50 -10.70
N TYR A 44 10.16 4.07 -9.46
CA TYR A 44 10.91 2.98 -8.86
C TYR A 44 10.47 1.65 -9.46
N ASN A 45 11.43 0.73 -9.59
CA ASN A 45 11.17 -0.57 -10.17
C ASN A 45 10.15 -1.37 -9.33
N ASN A 46 9.13 -1.88 -9.98
CA ASN A 46 8.10 -2.71 -9.34
C ASN A 46 7.27 -1.98 -8.28
N VAL A 47 7.21 -0.65 -8.32
CA VAL A 47 6.34 0.15 -7.47
C VAL A 47 5.13 0.60 -8.29
N LYS A 48 3.94 0.38 -7.75
CA LYS A 48 2.69 0.78 -8.37
C LYS A 48 1.91 1.66 -7.40
N ILE A 49 1.27 2.69 -7.93
CA ILE A 49 0.44 3.58 -7.13
C ILE A 49 -1.01 3.45 -7.58
N THR A 50 -1.94 3.53 -6.64
CA THR A 50 -3.37 3.45 -6.95
C THR A 50 -4.17 4.12 -5.85
N SER A 51 -5.36 4.64 -6.20
CA SER A 51 -6.31 5.11 -5.20
C SER A 51 -7.28 4.00 -4.78
N ASP A 52 -7.19 2.83 -5.41
CA ASP A 52 -8.07 1.70 -5.15
C ASP A 52 -7.40 0.72 -4.17
N ASN A 53 -7.83 0.78 -2.90
CA ASN A 53 -7.29 -0.09 -1.87
C ASN A 53 -7.54 -1.57 -2.16
N LYS A 54 -8.68 -1.90 -2.78
CA LYS A 54 -9.00 -3.28 -3.12
C LYS A 54 -7.99 -3.86 -4.12
N GLU A 55 -7.62 -3.07 -5.11
CA GLU A 55 -6.63 -3.50 -6.09
C GLU A 55 -5.29 -3.81 -5.43
N ALA A 56 -4.85 -2.92 -4.53
CA ALA A 56 -3.59 -3.10 -3.84
C ALA A 56 -3.61 -4.36 -2.96
N VAL A 57 -4.66 -4.55 -2.18
CA VAL A 57 -4.78 -5.69 -1.28
C VAL A 57 -4.89 -7.00 -2.06
N LYS A 58 -5.70 -7.02 -3.10
CA LYS A 58 -5.91 -8.23 -3.91
C LYS A 58 -4.61 -8.74 -4.53
N ASN A 59 -3.70 -7.85 -4.86
CA ASN A 59 -2.46 -8.19 -5.55
C ASN A 59 -1.25 -8.24 -4.61
N SER A 60 -1.47 -8.33 -3.30
CA SER A 60 -0.39 -8.31 -2.33
C SER A 60 -0.55 -9.42 -1.30
N ASP A 61 0.57 -9.78 -0.65
CA ASP A 61 0.60 -10.80 0.40
C ASP A 61 0.66 -10.17 1.78
N ILE A 62 1.39 -9.05 1.91
CA ILE A 62 1.55 -8.32 3.17
C ILE A 62 0.88 -6.97 3.04
N ILE A 63 0.05 -6.64 4.01
CA ILE A 63 -0.69 -5.38 4.04
C ILE A 63 -0.22 -4.56 5.23
N ILE A 64 0.27 -3.35 4.97
CA ILE A 64 0.72 -2.42 6.01
C ILE A 64 -0.25 -1.25 6.03
N PHE A 65 -0.89 -1.02 7.17
CA PHE A 65 -1.83 0.08 7.34
C PHE A 65 -1.12 1.26 7.99
N THR A 66 -1.11 2.40 7.30
CA THR A 66 -0.52 3.64 7.83
C THR A 66 -1.55 4.76 7.82
N VAL A 67 -2.81 4.41 8.03
CA VAL A 67 -3.92 5.37 8.09
C VAL A 67 -4.21 5.74 9.53
N GLN A 68 -4.87 6.88 9.72
CA GLN A 68 -5.31 7.29 11.05
C GLN A 68 -6.41 6.36 11.56
N PRO A 69 -6.51 6.16 12.89
CA PRO A 69 -7.55 5.29 13.44
C PRO A 69 -8.96 5.62 12.99
N SER A 70 -9.26 6.89 12.80
CA SER A 70 -10.58 7.33 12.36
C SER A 70 -10.92 6.85 10.94
N GLN A 71 -9.94 6.48 10.14
CA GLN A 71 -10.12 6.03 8.77
C GLN A 71 -10.05 4.51 8.64
N PHE A 72 -9.51 3.84 9.66
CA PHE A 72 -9.20 2.40 9.58
C PHE A 72 -10.44 1.56 9.32
N ASP A 73 -11.52 1.79 10.09
CA ASP A 73 -12.73 0.99 9.95
C ASP A 73 -13.36 1.13 8.57
N SER A 74 -13.37 2.33 8.03
CA SER A 74 -13.91 2.59 6.69
C SER A 74 -13.11 1.86 5.62
N ILE A 75 -11.78 1.89 5.75
CA ILE A 75 -10.91 1.21 4.81
C ILE A 75 -11.05 -0.30 4.94
N LEU A 76 -11.15 -0.80 6.15
CA LEU A 76 -11.31 -2.23 6.40
C LEU A 76 -12.60 -2.75 5.77
N ASP A 77 -13.70 -2.00 5.88
CA ASP A 77 -14.95 -2.34 5.22
C ASP A 77 -14.78 -2.40 3.70
N ASP A 78 -14.00 -1.49 3.14
CA ASP A 78 -13.78 -1.42 1.70
C ASP A 78 -13.03 -2.66 1.18
N ILE A 79 -12.07 -3.16 1.95
CA ILE A 79 -11.19 -4.23 1.50
C ILE A 79 -11.55 -5.61 2.02
N LYS A 80 -12.53 -5.73 2.90
CA LYS A 80 -12.82 -7.01 3.55
C LYS A 80 -13.15 -8.13 2.57
N GLU A 81 -13.70 -7.81 1.41
CA GLU A 81 -14.04 -8.80 0.39
C GLU A 81 -12.80 -9.45 -0.23
N VAL A 82 -11.68 -8.76 -0.22
CA VAL A 82 -10.44 -9.26 -0.83
C VAL A 82 -9.41 -9.70 0.20
N LEU A 83 -9.66 -9.49 1.49
CA LEU A 83 -8.80 -10.03 2.55
C LEU A 83 -9.05 -11.52 2.70
N ASN A 84 -7.97 -12.28 2.93
CA ASN A 84 -8.07 -13.71 3.14
C ASN A 84 -6.92 -14.19 4.03
N ASP A 85 -6.87 -15.50 4.30
CA ASP A 85 -5.89 -16.09 5.20
C ASP A 85 -4.45 -15.96 4.73
N LYS A 86 -4.24 -15.66 3.47
CA LYS A 86 -2.89 -15.48 2.93
C LYS A 86 -2.30 -14.11 3.24
N HIS A 87 -3.14 -13.15 3.62
CA HIS A 87 -2.67 -11.80 3.92
C HIS A 87 -2.07 -11.70 5.32
N VAL A 88 -1.04 -10.94 5.41
CA VAL A 88 -0.35 -10.66 6.67
C VAL A 88 -0.35 -9.17 6.95
#